data_31f08a8272e7176e49d704670e2d7fbf
#
_entry.id   31f08a8272e7176e49d704670e2d7fbf
#
_cell.length_a   1.000
_cell.length_b   1.000
_cell.length_c   1.000
_cell.angle_alpha   90.00
_cell.angle_beta   90.00
_cell.angle_gamma   90.00
#
_symmetry.space_group_name_H-M   'P 1'
#
loop_
_entity.id
_entity.type
_entity.pdbx_description
1 polymer ?
#
loop_
_entity_poly.entity_id
_entity_poly.type
_entity_poly.pdbx_seq_one_letter_code
_entity_poly.pdbx_strand_id
1 'polypeptide(L)'
;MTEKLTEVEARIVGALIEKQLTTPEYYPLTLNSLVAACNQKSNREPVVAYDEETVTKALENLREKNVVYVFYGSTSRVPKYKHILPDVFELEPPETAVLCVLMLRGAQTLGELRERTSRLYEFSGLGEVNETLDNVMRINAPLVVKLERLPGQKEARFAHLLAGEIDVSAYAKENTISNKQADNQRVENLERELENLRTEFNLFRQMFEDFKKQFE
;
A
#
# COMPACT_ATOMS: atom_id res chain seq x y z
N MET A 1 19.86 -12.85 1.86
CA MET A 1 18.67 -13.68 1.58
C MET A 1 18.72 -14.08 0.12
N THR A 2 18.70 -15.37 -0.18
CA THR A 2 18.85 -15.90 -1.55
C THR A 2 17.51 -16.19 -2.23
N GLU A 3 16.43 -16.27 -1.48
CA GLU A 3 15.10 -16.60 -2.01
C GLU A 3 14.17 -15.39 -1.99
N LYS A 4 13.50 -15.18 -3.12
CA LYS A 4 12.49 -14.16 -3.29
C LYS A 4 11.25 -14.47 -2.44
N LEU A 5 10.55 -13.43 -1.98
CA LEU A 5 9.25 -13.57 -1.32
C LEU A 5 8.15 -13.83 -2.35
N THR A 6 7.09 -14.52 -1.95
CA THR A 6 5.83 -14.50 -2.70
C THR A 6 5.06 -13.22 -2.39
N GLU A 7 4.03 -12.89 -3.16
CA GLU A 7 3.16 -11.73 -2.88
C GLU A 7 2.47 -11.84 -1.51
N VAL A 8 2.06 -13.06 -1.13
CA VAL A 8 1.47 -13.33 0.19
C VAL A 8 2.49 -13.06 1.30
N GLU A 9 3.72 -13.53 1.12
CA GLU A 9 4.82 -13.31 2.07
C GLU A 9 5.18 -11.83 2.20
N ALA A 10 5.27 -11.11 1.08
CA ALA A 10 5.51 -9.67 1.09
C ALA A 10 4.38 -8.91 1.82
N ARG A 11 3.11 -9.29 1.61
CA ARG A 11 1.97 -8.75 2.33
C ARG A 11 2.06 -8.97 3.83
N ILE A 12 2.44 -10.17 4.26
CA ILE A 12 2.61 -10.53 5.67
C ILE A 12 3.71 -9.70 6.31
N VAL A 13 4.88 -9.63 5.67
CA VAL A 13 6.02 -8.86 6.19
C VAL A 13 5.67 -7.37 6.26
N GLY A 14 5.08 -6.81 5.22
CA GLY A 14 4.61 -5.43 5.21
C GLY A 14 3.59 -5.14 6.33
N ALA A 15 2.65 -6.06 6.58
CA ALA A 15 1.68 -5.93 7.66
C ALA A 15 2.34 -6.00 9.05
N LEU A 16 3.34 -6.86 9.24
CA LEU A 16 4.10 -6.95 10.48
C LEU A 16 4.90 -5.67 10.74
N ILE A 17 5.59 -5.12 9.73
CA ILE A 17 6.32 -3.84 9.84
C ILE A 17 5.36 -2.71 10.19
N GLU A 18 4.26 -2.57 9.44
CA GLU A 18 3.27 -1.52 9.71
C GLU A 18 2.78 -1.57 11.16
N LYS A 19 2.42 -2.76 11.67
CA LYS A 19 1.89 -2.90 13.03
C LYS A 19 2.94 -2.69 14.11
N GLN A 20 4.18 -3.05 13.86
CA GLN A 20 5.29 -2.72 14.77
C GLN A 20 5.46 -1.21 14.92
N LEU A 21 5.36 -0.47 13.82
CA LEU A 21 5.59 0.98 13.81
C LEU A 21 4.37 1.79 14.27
N THR A 22 3.14 1.34 13.94
CA THR A 22 1.91 2.10 14.20
C THR A 22 1.17 1.71 15.47
N THR A 23 1.32 0.48 15.93
CA THR A 23 0.62 -0.07 17.11
C THR A 23 1.54 -1.01 17.90
N PRO A 24 2.69 -0.53 18.41
CA PRO A 24 3.71 -1.35 19.05
C PRO A 24 3.20 -2.09 20.30
N GLU A 25 2.18 -1.55 20.97
CA GLU A 25 1.54 -2.14 22.15
C GLU A 25 0.82 -3.48 21.83
N TYR A 26 0.43 -3.70 20.58
CA TYR A 26 -0.20 -4.96 20.11
C TYR A 26 0.78 -5.89 19.40
N TYR A 27 2.04 -5.48 19.25
CA TYR A 27 3.07 -6.25 18.58
C TYR A 27 3.92 -7.05 19.57
N PRO A 28 4.33 -8.30 19.29
CA PRO A 28 4.12 -9.11 18.08
C PRO A 28 2.67 -9.61 17.90
N LEU A 29 2.28 -9.93 16.65
CA LEU A 29 0.91 -10.29 16.30
C LEU A 29 0.61 -11.79 16.47
N THR A 30 -0.60 -12.12 16.92
CA THR A 30 -1.15 -13.49 16.78
C THR A 30 -1.53 -13.76 15.32
N LEU A 31 -1.77 -15.04 14.96
CA LEU A 31 -2.21 -15.41 13.61
C LEU A 31 -3.48 -14.67 13.22
N ASN A 32 -4.52 -14.68 14.04
CA ASN A 32 -5.79 -13.98 13.75
C ASN A 32 -5.59 -12.47 13.55
N SER A 33 -4.77 -11.82 14.38
CA SER A 33 -4.46 -10.40 14.23
C SER A 33 -3.70 -10.12 12.95
N LEU A 34 -2.81 -11.03 12.52
CA LEU A 34 -2.04 -10.91 11.29
C LEU A 34 -2.92 -11.12 10.06
N VAL A 35 -3.80 -12.12 10.05
CA VAL A 35 -4.80 -12.32 8.97
C VAL A 35 -5.65 -11.06 8.81
N ALA A 36 -6.17 -10.51 9.93
CA ALA A 36 -6.93 -9.27 9.91
C ALA A 36 -6.10 -8.08 9.37
N ALA A 37 -4.81 -7.99 9.74
CA ALA A 37 -3.91 -6.94 9.26
C ALA A 37 -3.61 -7.06 7.76
N CYS A 38 -3.46 -8.27 7.22
CA CYS A 38 -3.27 -8.51 5.79
C CYS A 38 -4.49 -8.12 4.96
N ASN A 39 -5.69 -8.41 5.48
CA ASN A 39 -6.98 -8.24 4.81
C ASN A 39 -7.64 -6.87 5.04
N GLN A 40 -6.94 -5.90 5.62
CA GLN A 40 -7.48 -4.55 5.81
C GLN A 40 -7.95 -3.95 4.49
N LYS A 41 -9.07 -3.23 4.51
CA LYS A 41 -9.62 -2.55 3.33
C LYS A 41 -8.92 -1.22 3.03
N SER A 42 -8.24 -0.65 4.03
CA SER A 42 -7.47 0.59 3.90
C SER A 42 -5.97 0.31 3.92
N ASN A 43 -5.20 1.17 3.27
CA ASN A 43 -3.73 1.07 3.21
C ASN A 43 -3.20 -0.23 2.57
N ARG A 44 -3.98 -0.85 1.70
CA ARG A 44 -3.66 -2.08 0.97
C ARG A 44 -4.05 -1.93 -0.50
N GLU A 45 -3.14 -2.35 -1.37
CA GLU A 45 -3.40 -2.44 -2.81
C GLU A 45 -2.62 -3.62 -3.39
N PRO A 46 -3.29 -4.61 -3.97
CA PRO A 46 -4.75 -4.80 -3.94
C PRO A 46 -5.29 -5.15 -2.55
N VAL A 47 -6.59 -4.93 -2.32
CA VAL A 47 -7.28 -5.50 -1.16
C VAL A 47 -7.43 -6.99 -1.38
N VAL A 48 -7.06 -7.78 -0.37
CA VAL A 48 -7.08 -9.25 -0.43
C VAL A 48 -7.96 -9.84 0.67
N ALA A 49 -8.30 -11.13 0.53
CA ALA A 49 -9.06 -11.89 1.51
C ALA A 49 -8.36 -13.24 1.75
N TYR A 50 -7.19 -13.21 2.38
CA TYR A 50 -6.46 -14.42 2.74
C TYR A 50 -7.14 -15.12 3.93
N ASP A 51 -7.22 -16.45 3.86
CA ASP A 51 -7.62 -17.29 4.97
C ASP A 51 -6.44 -17.62 5.90
N GLU A 52 -6.72 -18.25 7.03
CA GLU A 52 -5.70 -18.64 8.01
C GLU A 52 -4.71 -19.66 7.44
N GLU A 53 -5.16 -20.57 6.59
CA GLU A 53 -4.31 -21.60 5.98
C GLU A 53 -3.25 -20.99 5.07
N THR A 54 -3.66 -20.06 4.20
CA THR A 54 -2.77 -19.30 3.31
C THR A 54 -1.71 -18.54 4.11
N VAL A 55 -2.12 -17.83 5.17
CA VAL A 55 -1.19 -17.05 6.01
C VAL A 55 -0.27 -17.96 6.80
N THR A 56 -0.76 -19.09 7.33
CA THR A 56 0.06 -20.05 8.09
C THR A 56 1.15 -20.66 7.21
N LYS A 57 0.80 -21.12 6.01
CA LYS A 57 1.77 -21.68 5.06
C LYS A 57 2.85 -20.65 4.65
N ALA A 58 2.45 -19.42 4.40
CA ALA A 58 3.40 -18.36 4.08
C ALA A 58 4.30 -18.00 5.27
N LEU A 59 3.78 -18.05 6.51
CA LEU A 59 4.58 -17.86 7.72
C LEU A 59 5.63 -18.97 7.92
N GLU A 60 5.31 -20.22 7.60
CA GLU A 60 6.26 -21.34 7.63
C GLU A 60 7.43 -21.06 6.67
N ASN A 61 7.14 -20.70 5.43
CA ASN A 61 8.16 -20.34 4.45
C ASN A 61 8.99 -19.12 4.89
N LEU A 62 8.36 -18.09 5.46
CA LEU A 62 9.06 -16.89 5.96
C LEU A 62 10.00 -17.23 7.14
N ARG A 63 9.65 -18.23 7.96
CA ARG A 63 10.52 -18.75 9.02
C ARG A 63 11.73 -19.49 8.46
N GLU A 64 11.53 -20.34 7.43
CA GLU A 64 12.62 -21.03 6.73
C GLU A 64 13.57 -20.01 6.06
N LYS A 65 13.03 -18.92 5.52
CA LYS A 65 13.80 -17.80 4.96
C LYS A 65 14.46 -16.90 6.01
N ASN A 66 14.23 -17.17 7.30
CA ASN A 66 14.71 -16.35 8.43
C ASN A 66 14.30 -14.85 8.34
N VAL A 67 13.07 -14.58 7.92
CA VAL A 67 12.49 -13.22 7.83
C VAL A 67 11.48 -12.97 8.95
N VAL A 68 10.88 -14.05 9.49
CA VAL A 68 9.91 -14.02 10.58
C VAL A 68 10.28 -15.00 11.67
N TYR A 69 10.11 -14.60 12.92
CA TYR A 69 10.25 -15.45 14.11
C TYR A 69 8.92 -15.65 14.82
N VAL A 70 8.79 -16.82 15.46
CA VAL A 70 7.72 -17.10 16.42
C VAL A 70 8.17 -16.68 17.81
N PHE A 71 7.35 -15.88 18.47
CA PHE A 71 7.55 -15.42 19.84
C PHE A 71 6.49 -16.05 20.75
N TYR A 72 6.92 -16.62 21.86
CA TYR A 72 6.06 -17.11 22.92
C TYR A 72 6.21 -16.22 24.14
N GLY A 73 5.13 -15.56 24.54
CA GLY A 73 5.11 -14.75 25.76
C GLY A 73 5.28 -15.61 27.00
N SER A 74 5.85 -15.04 28.07
CA SER A 74 6.06 -15.75 29.35
C SER A 74 4.78 -16.26 30.00
N THR A 75 3.64 -15.62 29.72
CA THR A 75 2.32 -15.93 30.29
C THR A 75 1.31 -16.46 29.27
N SER A 76 1.67 -16.49 27.97
CA SER A 76 0.76 -16.89 26.88
C SER A 76 1.36 -18.04 26.07
N ARG A 77 0.56 -19.10 25.87
CA ARG A 77 0.90 -20.22 24.98
C ARG A 77 0.55 -19.94 23.51
N VAL A 78 -0.12 -18.82 23.22
CA VAL A 78 -0.48 -18.45 21.85
C VAL A 78 0.75 -17.94 21.12
N PRO A 79 1.14 -18.55 19.99
CA PRO A 79 2.27 -18.09 19.21
C PRO A 79 1.99 -16.70 18.64
N LYS A 80 3.01 -15.84 18.68
CA LYS A 80 3.01 -14.51 18.05
C LYS A 80 4.15 -14.44 17.05
N TYR A 81 3.97 -13.62 16.04
CA TYR A 81 4.90 -13.49 14.91
C TYR A 81 5.55 -12.12 14.90
N LYS A 82 6.87 -12.11 14.69
CA LYS A 82 7.72 -10.93 14.61
C LYS A 82 8.58 -11.00 13.35
N HIS A 83 8.64 -9.92 12.57
CA HIS A 83 9.59 -9.81 11.46
C HIS A 83 10.97 -9.35 11.94
N ILE A 84 11.99 -9.64 11.13
CA ILE A 84 13.36 -9.17 11.30
C ILE A 84 13.95 -8.63 9.99
N LEU A 85 13.09 -8.21 9.07
CA LEU A 85 13.52 -7.74 7.74
C LEU A 85 14.60 -6.64 7.82
N PRO A 86 14.50 -5.62 8.70
CA PRO A 86 15.54 -4.59 8.83
C PRO A 86 16.90 -5.17 9.22
N ASP A 87 16.93 -6.15 10.12
CA ASP A 87 18.18 -6.80 10.55
C ASP A 87 18.82 -7.62 9.42
N VAL A 88 17.98 -8.27 8.58
CA VAL A 88 18.43 -9.11 7.46
C VAL A 88 19.06 -8.28 6.34
N PHE A 89 18.56 -7.08 6.08
CA PHE A 89 19.01 -6.20 5.01
C PHE A 89 19.75 -4.96 5.50
N GLU A 90 20.03 -4.84 6.80
CA GLU A 90 20.71 -3.70 7.42
C GLU A 90 20.01 -2.36 7.08
N LEU A 91 18.66 -2.36 7.20
CA LEU A 91 17.83 -1.21 6.81
C LEU A 91 17.69 -0.20 7.94
N GLU A 92 17.84 1.06 7.58
CA GLU A 92 17.50 2.18 8.44
C GLU A 92 15.97 2.41 8.53
N PRO A 93 15.47 3.15 9.53
CA PRO A 93 14.05 3.41 9.70
C PRO A 93 13.34 4.00 8.46
N PRO A 94 13.88 5.01 7.73
CA PRO A 94 13.25 5.54 6.53
C PRO A 94 13.14 4.51 5.40
N GLU A 95 14.16 3.66 5.22
CA GLU A 95 14.18 2.59 4.23
C GLU A 95 13.14 1.52 4.52
N THR A 96 13.02 1.15 5.81
CA THR A 96 12.00 0.20 6.30
C THR A 96 10.59 0.74 6.04
N ALA A 97 10.35 2.04 6.27
CA ALA A 97 9.05 2.69 6.04
C ALA A 97 8.66 2.68 4.56
N VAL A 98 9.62 3.03 3.67
CA VAL A 98 9.39 3.00 2.21
C VAL A 98 9.08 1.58 1.74
N LEU A 99 9.89 0.59 2.13
CA LEU A 99 9.66 -0.81 1.75
C LEU A 99 8.32 -1.33 2.27
N CYS A 100 7.93 -0.96 3.49
CA CYS A 100 6.62 -1.30 4.05
C CYS A 100 5.48 -0.82 3.14
N VAL A 101 5.51 0.45 2.72
CA VAL A 101 4.47 1.01 1.83
C VAL A 101 4.46 0.31 0.48
N LEU A 102 5.63 0.05 -0.10
CA LEU A 102 5.75 -0.64 -1.39
C LEU A 102 5.23 -2.09 -1.33
N MET A 103 5.49 -2.83 -0.25
CA MET A 103 4.97 -4.18 -0.05
C MET A 103 3.44 -4.21 0.16
N LEU A 104 2.88 -3.19 0.79
CA LEU A 104 1.45 -3.14 1.09
C LEU A 104 0.61 -2.55 -0.04
N ARG A 105 1.18 -1.67 -0.87
CA ARG A 105 0.44 -0.88 -1.86
C ARG A 105 0.99 -0.96 -3.28
N GLY A 106 2.01 -1.80 -3.52
CA GLY A 106 2.63 -1.89 -4.84
C GLY A 106 3.40 -0.63 -5.23
N ALA A 107 3.53 -0.39 -6.53
CA ALA A 107 4.35 0.69 -7.06
C ALA A 107 3.79 2.09 -6.77
N GLN A 108 4.66 2.99 -6.25
CA GLN A 108 4.31 4.33 -5.76
C GLN A 108 5.18 5.42 -6.39
N THR A 109 4.63 6.63 -6.56
CA THR A 109 5.40 7.84 -6.89
C THR A 109 6.13 8.38 -5.64
N LEU A 110 7.06 9.31 -5.81
CA LEU A 110 7.73 10.00 -4.69
C LEU A 110 6.74 10.72 -3.78
N GLY A 111 5.76 11.40 -4.37
CA GLY A 111 4.74 12.11 -3.61
C GLY A 111 3.85 11.17 -2.80
N GLU A 112 3.42 10.05 -3.41
CA GLU A 112 2.64 9.01 -2.74
C GLU A 112 3.44 8.36 -1.59
N LEU A 113 4.73 8.10 -1.77
CA LEU A 113 5.58 7.55 -0.72
C LEU A 113 5.68 8.49 0.47
N ARG A 114 5.99 9.78 0.23
CA ARG A 114 6.06 10.78 1.30
C ARG A 114 4.76 10.84 2.12
N GLU A 115 3.61 10.87 1.45
CA GLU A 115 2.32 10.95 2.12
C GLU A 115 1.99 9.67 2.90
N ARG A 116 2.20 8.52 2.28
CA ARG A 116 1.78 7.20 2.81
C ARG A 116 2.69 6.65 3.89
N THR A 117 3.94 7.15 3.97
CA THR A 117 4.88 6.80 5.05
C THR A 117 4.71 7.64 6.30
N SER A 118 3.98 8.75 6.28
CA SER A 118 3.90 9.74 7.38
C SER A 118 3.57 9.14 8.77
N ARG A 119 2.86 8.02 8.81
CA ARG A 119 2.56 7.29 10.05
C ARG A 119 3.65 6.28 10.47
N LEU A 120 4.60 5.99 9.60
CA LEU A 120 5.69 5.03 9.81
C LEU A 120 7.01 5.75 10.06
N TYR A 121 7.28 6.78 9.26
CA TYR A 121 8.43 7.67 9.33
C TYR A 121 8.06 9.01 8.68
N GLU A 122 8.35 10.12 9.35
CA GLU A 122 8.05 11.47 8.88
C GLU A 122 9.23 12.03 8.09
N PHE A 123 9.13 12.04 6.77
CA PHE A 123 10.11 12.63 5.88
C PHE A 123 10.03 14.15 5.86
N SER A 124 11.16 14.84 5.96
CA SER A 124 11.27 16.29 5.88
C SER A 124 10.86 16.85 4.50
N GLY A 125 11.04 16.08 3.45
CA GLY A 125 10.69 16.48 2.08
C GLY A 125 10.90 15.39 1.06
N LEU A 126 10.58 15.69 -0.22
CA LEU A 126 10.77 14.75 -1.33
C LEU A 126 12.25 14.41 -1.58
N GLY A 127 13.17 15.31 -1.21
CA GLY A 127 14.62 15.06 -1.32
C GLY A 127 15.07 13.88 -0.47
N GLU A 128 14.64 13.83 0.80
CA GLU A 128 14.96 12.73 1.71
C GLU A 128 14.34 11.39 1.25
N VAL A 129 13.09 11.43 0.74
CA VAL A 129 12.48 10.22 0.15
C VAL A 129 13.30 9.71 -1.04
N ASN A 130 13.76 10.62 -1.90
CA ASN A 130 14.56 10.23 -3.07
C ASN A 130 15.92 9.66 -2.65
N GLU A 131 16.58 10.27 -1.66
CA GLU A 131 17.85 9.77 -1.11
C GLU A 131 17.68 8.38 -0.49
N THR A 132 16.62 8.17 0.29
CA THR A 132 16.27 6.87 0.87
C THR A 132 16.05 5.80 -0.21
N LEU A 133 15.34 6.14 -1.29
CA LEU A 133 15.15 5.23 -2.43
C LEU A 133 16.48 4.92 -3.14
N ASP A 134 17.30 5.93 -3.34
CA ASP A 134 18.62 5.78 -3.95
C ASP A 134 19.50 4.81 -3.14
N ASN A 135 19.45 4.88 -1.80
CA ASN A 135 20.18 3.97 -0.95
C ASN A 135 19.77 2.52 -1.18
N VAL A 136 18.47 2.20 -1.08
CA VAL A 136 17.98 0.82 -1.26
C VAL A 136 18.05 0.31 -2.71
N MET A 137 18.27 1.19 -3.68
CA MET A 137 18.54 0.82 -5.09
C MET A 137 20.02 0.56 -5.37
N ARG A 138 20.96 1.14 -4.59
CA ARG A 138 22.41 1.03 -4.83
C ARG A 138 23.10 -0.10 -4.08
N ILE A 139 22.43 -0.78 -3.17
CA ILE A 139 23.00 -1.96 -2.48
C ILE A 139 23.27 -3.08 -3.48
N ASN A 140 24.18 -4.03 -3.12
CA ASN A 140 24.60 -5.13 -4.00
C ASN A 140 23.42 -5.99 -4.51
N ALA A 141 22.34 -6.11 -3.73
CA ALA A 141 21.09 -6.73 -4.12
C ALA A 141 19.98 -5.69 -4.00
N PRO A 142 19.68 -4.92 -5.04
CA PRO A 142 18.68 -3.86 -4.98
C PRO A 142 17.34 -4.34 -4.47
N LEU A 143 16.77 -3.61 -3.51
CA LEU A 143 15.45 -3.93 -2.92
C LEU A 143 14.32 -3.16 -3.58
N VAL A 144 14.64 -2.10 -4.32
CA VAL A 144 13.69 -1.23 -5.02
C VAL A 144 14.20 -0.97 -6.43
N VAL A 145 13.27 -0.81 -7.35
CA VAL A 145 13.53 -0.39 -8.73
C VAL A 145 12.65 0.81 -9.08
N LYS A 146 13.22 1.72 -9.87
CA LYS A 146 12.49 2.81 -10.50
C LYS A 146 11.93 2.32 -11.83
N LEU A 147 10.62 2.32 -11.95
CA LEU A 147 9.91 1.95 -13.17
C LEU A 147 9.87 3.13 -14.14
N GLU A 148 10.00 2.85 -15.43
CA GLU A 148 9.81 3.86 -16.47
C GLU A 148 8.36 4.37 -16.46
N ARG A 149 8.20 5.63 -16.84
CA ARG A 149 6.88 6.25 -16.95
C ARG A 149 6.09 5.59 -18.07
N LEU A 150 4.91 5.11 -17.74
CA LEU A 150 3.96 4.63 -18.74
C LEU A 150 3.24 5.80 -19.44
N PRO A 151 2.76 5.60 -20.68
CA PRO A 151 1.95 6.60 -21.36
C PRO A 151 0.77 7.06 -20.48
N GLY A 152 0.63 8.38 -20.31
CA GLY A 152 -0.39 8.98 -19.43
C GLY A 152 0.02 9.20 -17.98
N GLN A 153 1.14 8.66 -17.53
CA GLN A 153 1.68 8.92 -16.17
C GLN A 153 2.54 10.19 -16.15
N LYS A 154 2.32 11.05 -15.14
CA LYS A 154 3.10 12.28 -14.96
C LYS A 154 4.47 12.01 -14.34
N GLU A 155 4.59 11.01 -13.47
CA GLU A 155 5.76 10.70 -12.67
C GLU A 155 6.16 9.23 -12.79
N ALA A 156 7.45 8.94 -12.57
CA ALA A 156 7.95 7.59 -12.42
C ALA A 156 7.46 6.99 -11.09
N ARG A 157 7.31 5.66 -11.07
CA ARG A 157 6.96 4.91 -9.87
C ARG A 157 8.12 4.06 -9.41
N PHE A 158 8.14 3.75 -8.13
CA PHE A 158 9.11 2.88 -7.49
C PHE A 158 8.39 1.64 -6.98
N ALA A 159 9.03 0.49 -7.10
CA ALA A 159 8.47 -0.79 -6.66
C ALA A 159 9.54 -1.65 -5.99
N HIS A 160 9.14 -2.51 -5.03
CA HIS A 160 10.08 -3.39 -4.36
C HIS A 160 10.43 -4.61 -5.22
N LEU A 161 11.65 -5.13 -5.07
CA LEU A 161 12.17 -6.31 -5.74
C LEU A 161 12.18 -7.57 -4.84
N LEU A 162 11.68 -7.48 -3.62
CA LEU A 162 11.65 -8.58 -2.65
C LEU A 162 10.85 -9.79 -3.17
N ALA A 163 9.82 -9.56 -3.98
CA ALA A 163 9.03 -10.61 -4.63
C ALA A 163 9.57 -11.03 -6.02
N GLY A 164 10.69 -10.48 -6.43
CA GLY A 164 11.31 -10.75 -7.72
C GLY A 164 11.33 -9.56 -8.66
N GLU A 165 11.79 -9.80 -9.87
CA GLU A 165 11.76 -8.80 -10.93
C GLU A 165 10.31 -8.52 -11.34
N ILE A 166 10.03 -7.25 -11.60
CA ILE A 166 8.71 -6.82 -12.04
C ILE A 166 8.63 -7.03 -13.54
N ASP A 167 7.65 -7.78 -13.99
CA ASP A 167 7.31 -7.81 -15.41
C ASP A 167 6.68 -6.44 -15.78
N VAL A 168 7.52 -5.57 -16.36
CA VAL A 168 7.13 -4.23 -16.80
C VAL A 168 5.97 -4.28 -17.79
N SER A 169 5.85 -5.35 -18.59
CA SER A 169 4.79 -5.51 -19.57
C SER A 169 3.45 -5.88 -18.91
N ALA A 170 3.47 -6.73 -17.90
CA ALA A 170 2.30 -7.05 -17.08
C ALA A 170 1.87 -5.83 -16.25
N TYR A 171 2.83 -5.16 -15.61
CA TYR A 171 2.59 -3.91 -14.86
C TYR A 171 1.95 -2.82 -15.74
N ALA A 172 2.41 -2.66 -16.99
CA ALA A 172 1.84 -1.70 -17.93
C ALA A 172 0.37 -2.03 -18.27
N LYS A 173 0.05 -3.31 -18.48
CA LYS A 173 -1.31 -3.76 -18.78
C LYS A 173 -2.26 -3.56 -17.60
N GLU A 174 -1.87 -3.96 -16.40
CA GLU A 174 -2.67 -3.80 -15.18
C GLU A 174 -2.97 -2.33 -14.88
N ASN A 175 -1.97 -1.45 -14.97
CA ASN A 175 -2.18 -0.02 -14.76
C ASN A 175 -3.07 0.62 -15.83
N THR A 176 -3.01 0.15 -17.08
CA THR A 176 -3.89 0.67 -18.14
C THR A 176 -5.34 0.28 -17.89
N ILE A 177 -5.60 -0.91 -17.38
CA ILE A 177 -6.95 -1.41 -17.04
C ILE A 177 -7.48 -0.70 -15.79
N SER A 178 -6.66 -0.61 -14.74
CA SER A 178 -7.03 0.04 -13.47
C SER A 178 -7.33 1.53 -13.66
N ASN A 179 -6.50 2.26 -14.42
CA ASN A 179 -6.72 3.67 -14.72
C ASN A 179 -8.01 3.89 -15.54
N LYS A 180 -8.29 3.05 -16.54
CA LYS A 180 -9.54 3.15 -17.31
C LYS A 180 -10.78 2.90 -16.45
N GLN A 181 -10.73 1.94 -15.53
CA GLN A 181 -11.85 1.66 -14.62
C GLN A 181 -12.06 2.81 -13.63
N ALA A 182 -10.98 3.35 -13.04
CA ALA A 182 -11.05 4.48 -12.12
C ALA A 182 -11.56 5.76 -12.83
N ASP A 183 -11.11 6.02 -14.04
CA ASP A 183 -11.56 7.17 -14.85
C ASP A 183 -13.03 7.02 -15.25
N ASN A 184 -13.48 5.84 -15.67
CA ASN A 184 -14.90 5.57 -15.99
C ASN A 184 -15.80 5.79 -14.76
N GLN A 185 -15.41 5.25 -13.59
CA GLN A 185 -16.16 5.44 -12.35
C GLN A 185 -16.24 6.91 -11.95
N ARG A 186 -15.16 7.67 -12.17
CA ARG A 186 -15.12 9.11 -11.89
C ARG A 186 -16.02 9.89 -12.86
N VAL A 187 -16.01 9.53 -14.13
CA VAL A 187 -16.89 10.13 -15.15
C VAL A 187 -18.36 9.85 -14.80
N GLU A 188 -18.73 8.62 -14.52
CA GLU A 188 -20.10 8.27 -14.10
C GLU A 188 -20.56 9.03 -12.84
N ASN A 189 -19.68 9.21 -11.86
CA ASN A 189 -20.01 9.99 -10.67
C ASN A 189 -20.21 11.48 -10.99
N LEU A 190 -19.32 12.07 -11.82
CA LEU A 190 -19.42 13.46 -12.24
C LEU A 190 -20.68 13.70 -13.09
N GLU A 191 -21.04 12.79 -13.97
CA GLU A 191 -22.27 12.86 -14.75
C GLU A 191 -23.51 12.85 -13.85
N ARG A 192 -23.52 12.03 -12.82
CA ARG A 192 -24.61 11.95 -11.83
C ARG A 192 -24.73 13.25 -11.01
N GLU A 193 -23.60 13.79 -10.54
CA GLU A 193 -23.57 15.08 -9.82
C GLU A 193 -24.06 16.22 -10.71
N LEU A 194 -23.66 16.23 -11.96
CA LEU A 194 -24.09 17.25 -12.94
C LEU A 194 -25.59 17.17 -13.22
N GLU A 195 -26.17 15.99 -13.33
CA GLU A 195 -27.62 15.79 -13.50
C GLU A 195 -28.42 16.23 -12.27
N ASN A 196 -27.91 15.92 -11.07
CA ASN A 196 -28.51 16.42 -9.81
C ASN A 196 -28.49 17.95 -9.75
N LEU A 197 -27.34 18.56 -10.06
CA LEU A 197 -27.20 20.03 -10.06
C LEU A 197 -28.12 20.69 -11.09
N ARG A 198 -28.28 20.12 -12.27
CA ARG A 198 -29.23 20.59 -13.29
C ARG A 198 -30.67 20.54 -12.79
N THR A 199 -31.03 19.47 -12.10
CA THR A 199 -32.37 19.30 -11.54
C THR A 199 -32.64 20.33 -10.46
N GLU A 200 -31.72 20.53 -9.53
CA GLU A 200 -31.81 21.56 -8.48
C GLU A 200 -31.88 22.96 -9.06
N PHE A 201 -31.05 23.26 -10.07
CA PHE A 201 -31.08 24.56 -10.74
C PHE A 201 -32.40 24.84 -11.44
N ASN A 202 -32.96 23.84 -12.14
CA ASN A 202 -34.27 23.99 -12.81
C ASN A 202 -35.39 24.19 -11.76
N LEU A 203 -35.36 23.51 -10.65
CA LEU A 203 -36.31 23.70 -9.55
C LEU A 203 -36.19 25.10 -8.96
N PHE A 204 -34.97 25.55 -8.70
CA PHE A 204 -34.71 26.90 -8.19
C PHE A 204 -35.20 27.97 -9.19
N ARG A 205 -34.94 27.80 -10.47
CA ARG A 205 -35.44 28.69 -11.54
C ARG A 205 -36.95 28.78 -11.56
N GLN A 206 -37.63 27.62 -11.42
CA GLN A 206 -39.10 27.57 -11.37
C GLN A 206 -39.64 28.30 -10.14
N MET A 207 -39.07 28.07 -8.97
CA MET A 207 -39.42 28.74 -7.72
C MET A 207 -39.20 30.28 -7.84
N PHE A 208 -38.14 30.71 -8.49
CA PHE A 208 -37.83 32.11 -8.72
C PHE A 208 -38.85 32.76 -9.67
N GLU A 209 -39.21 32.11 -10.77
CA GLU A 209 -40.25 32.59 -11.68
C GLU A 209 -41.63 32.67 -11.01
N ASP A 210 -41.99 31.70 -10.16
CA ASP A 210 -43.23 31.72 -9.42
C ASP A 210 -43.25 32.81 -8.33
N PHE A 211 -42.12 33.06 -7.70
CA PHE A 211 -41.97 34.16 -6.75
C PHE A 211 -42.13 35.52 -7.46
N LYS A 212 -41.50 35.67 -8.64
CA LYS A 212 -41.61 36.92 -9.43
C LYS A 212 -43.04 37.26 -9.83
N LYS A 213 -43.87 36.26 -10.21
CA LYS A 213 -45.29 36.41 -10.54
C LYS A 213 -46.14 36.91 -9.38
N GLN A 214 -45.69 36.80 -8.12
CA GLN A 214 -46.43 37.32 -6.95
C GLN A 214 -46.30 38.84 -6.80
N PHE A 215 -45.41 39.49 -7.54
CA PHE A 215 -45.14 40.92 -7.49
C PHE A 215 -45.48 41.66 -8.81
N GLU A 216 -45.97 40.95 -9.82
CA GLU A 216 -46.59 41.49 -11.03
C GLU A 216 -48.11 41.47 -10.91
#